data_ba627b6a6cdacf0cb39192ba2fb3e187
#
_entry.id   ba627b6a6cdacf0cb39192ba2fb3e187
#
_cell.length_a   1.000
_cell.length_b   1.000
_cell.length_c   1.000
_cell.angle_alpha   90.00
_cell.angle_beta   90.00
_cell.angle_gamma   90.00
#
_symmetry.space_group_name_H-M   'P 1'
#
loop_
_entity.id
_entity.type
_entity.pdbx_description
1 polymer ?
#
loop_
_entity_poly.entity_id
_entity_poly.type
_entity_poly.pdbx_seq_one_letter_code
_entity_poly.pdbx_strand_id
1 'polypeptide(L)'
;MKQNWKRTLQGALLGAALLAMAGCGSTNVMDTYSFGHQVIRAGQSEITIALPYEMGKSTKNMSDDGYPIDIYGSVTDHMVIEVEALRAGENKPLPTVDEYVNRSKSEFTKIGGTIKEESVALEGASAKKLDVTYTTQGQTFRFSQYVFLDQGVLWNIVYQYPEKDQVGADISKEIQNKIQVTQQKEG
;
A
#
# COMPACT_ATOMS: atom_id res chain seq x y z
N MET A 1 0.45 4.11 -26.87
CA MET A 1 0.03 3.45 -25.63
C MET A 1 0.89 3.92 -24.44
N LYS A 2 0.90 5.21 -24.07
CA LYS A 2 1.84 5.78 -23.07
C LYS A 2 1.15 6.67 -22.01
N GLN A 3 -0.17 6.62 -21.85
CA GLN A 3 -0.86 7.70 -21.11
C GLN A 3 -1.60 7.27 -19.83
N ASN A 4 -1.75 5.98 -19.55
CA ASN A 4 -2.70 5.54 -18.51
C ASN A 4 -2.06 5.22 -17.14
N TRP A 5 -0.75 5.01 -17.08
CA TRP A 5 -0.04 4.73 -15.82
C TRP A 5 -0.01 5.94 -14.85
N LYS A 6 -0.04 7.16 -15.40
CA LYS A 6 -0.05 8.39 -14.58
C LYS A 6 -1.25 8.50 -13.64
N ARG A 7 -2.33 7.75 -13.89
CA ARG A 7 -3.57 7.85 -13.10
C ARG A 7 -3.57 6.99 -11.83
N THR A 8 -2.83 5.88 -11.77
CA THR A 8 -2.76 5.04 -10.57
C THR A 8 -1.88 5.69 -9.50
N LEU A 9 -0.72 6.22 -9.90
CA LEU A 9 0.09 7.08 -9.01
C LEU A 9 -0.58 8.45 -8.76
N GLN A 10 -1.38 8.96 -9.69
CA GLN A 10 -2.15 10.18 -9.50
C GLN A 10 -3.30 9.99 -8.50
N GLY A 11 -3.86 8.80 -8.37
CA GLY A 11 -4.84 8.49 -7.30
C GLY A 11 -4.19 8.58 -5.92
N ALA A 12 -3.01 7.99 -5.74
CA ALA A 12 -2.22 8.10 -4.51
C ALA A 12 -1.66 9.53 -4.29
N LEU A 13 -1.31 10.25 -5.37
CA LEU A 13 -0.80 11.61 -5.33
C LEU A 13 -1.90 12.67 -5.12
N LEU A 14 -3.14 12.43 -5.55
CA LEU A 14 -4.27 13.35 -5.35
C LEU A 14 -4.78 13.31 -3.91
N GLY A 15 -4.65 12.18 -3.20
CA GLY A 15 -4.92 12.11 -1.76
C GLY A 15 -3.97 13.00 -0.94
N ALA A 16 -2.74 13.22 -1.43
CA ALA A 16 -1.74 14.05 -0.75
C ALA A 16 -2.08 15.55 -0.72
N ALA A 17 -2.92 16.05 -1.63
CA ALA A 17 -3.28 17.47 -1.70
C ALA A 17 -4.25 17.91 -0.59
N LEU A 18 -4.91 16.97 0.10
CA LEU A 18 -5.89 17.27 1.16
C LEU A 18 -5.28 17.29 2.58
N LEU A 19 -4.00 16.90 2.75
CA LEU A 19 -3.35 16.80 4.06
C LEU A 19 -2.71 18.13 4.57
N ALA A 20 -3.10 19.27 4.05
CA ALA A 20 -2.45 20.56 4.36
C ALA A 20 -2.86 21.20 5.70
N MET A 21 -3.60 20.51 6.57
CA MET A 21 -4.04 21.07 7.86
C MET A 21 -3.73 20.11 9.01
N ALA A 22 -2.55 20.16 9.59
CA ALA A 22 -2.28 19.47 10.84
C ALA A 22 -1.74 20.41 11.90
N GLY A 23 -2.50 20.57 12.96
CA GLY A 23 -2.14 21.30 14.17
C GLY A 23 -1.17 20.49 15.07
N CYS A 24 -0.31 21.22 15.74
CA CYS A 24 0.62 20.67 16.74
C CYS A 24 -0.13 20.21 18.00
N GLY A 25 0.11 18.97 18.41
CA GLY A 25 -0.27 18.46 19.72
C GLY A 25 0.54 17.21 20.03
N SER A 26 1.48 17.31 21.00
CA SER A 26 2.26 16.16 21.48
C SER A 26 1.48 15.40 22.53
N THR A 27 0.67 14.45 22.11
CA THR A 27 0.20 13.33 22.95
C THR A 27 0.74 12.06 22.36
N ASN A 28 1.04 11.08 23.22
CA ASN A 28 1.55 9.78 22.78
C ASN A 28 0.44 9.12 21.93
N VAL A 29 0.58 9.20 20.64
CA VAL A 29 -0.46 8.88 19.64
C VAL A 29 -0.92 7.44 19.76
N MET A 30 -0.04 6.55 20.23
CA MET A 30 -0.32 5.13 20.38
C MET A 30 -1.38 4.81 21.43
N ASP A 31 -1.57 5.70 22.41
CA ASP A 31 -2.61 5.53 23.45
C ASP A 31 -4.02 5.91 22.96
N THR A 32 -4.11 6.54 21.79
CA THR A 32 -5.35 7.12 21.25
C THR A 32 -5.96 6.26 20.13
N TYR A 33 -5.18 5.39 19.49
CA TYR A 33 -5.65 4.59 18.35
C TYR A 33 -5.82 3.11 18.71
N SER A 34 -7.03 2.62 18.60
CA SER A 34 -7.33 1.18 18.68
C SER A 34 -7.15 0.54 17.31
N PHE A 35 -6.16 -0.34 17.17
CA PHE A 35 -5.93 -1.09 15.94
C PHE A 35 -6.91 -2.25 15.82
N GLY A 36 -7.85 -2.14 14.90
CA GLY A 36 -8.75 -3.21 14.50
C GLY A 36 -8.14 -4.12 13.43
N HIS A 37 -8.41 -5.42 13.52
CA HIS A 37 -8.02 -6.36 12.48
C HIS A 37 -9.03 -6.32 11.34
N GLN A 38 -8.54 -6.10 10.12
CA GLN A 38 -9.34 -6.14 8.91
C GLN A 38 -8.89 -7.32 8.05
N VAL A 39 -9.84 -8.19 7.74
CA VAL A 39 -9.61 -9.38 6.91
C VAL A 39 -10.03 -9.06 5.49
N ILE A 40 -9.10 -9.22 4.55
CA ILE A 40 -9.33 -8.99 3.13
C ILE A 40 -9.14 -10.30 2.39
N ARG A 41 -10.14 -10.68 1.58
CA ARG A 41 -10.14 -11.90 0.78
C ARG A 41 -10.16 -11.60 -0.69
N ALA A 42 -9.31 -12.30 -1.45
CA ALA A 42 -9.30 -12.26 -2.90
C ALA A 42 -8.99 -13.66 -3.44
N GLY A 43 -9.90 -14.23 -4.22
CA GLY A 43 -9.78 -15.62 -4.68
C GLY A 43 -9.68 -16.58 -3.49
N GLN A 44 -8.59 -17.35 -3.43
CA GLN A 44 -8.29 -18.28 -2.33
C GLN A 44 -7.31 -17.68 -1.31
N SER A 45 -6.84 -16.48 -1.52
CA SER A 45 -5.89 -15.80 -0.63
C SER A 45 -6.61 -14.90 0.36
N GLU A 46 -6.11 -14.83 1.58
CA GLU A 46 -6.62 -13.99 2.66
C GLU A 46 -5.47 -13.34 3.39
N ILE A 47 -5.60 -12.04 3.62
CA ILE A 47 -4.68 -11.29 4.49
C ILE A 47 -5.43 -10.66 5.64
N THR A 48 -4.77 -10.53 6.76
CA THR A 48 -5.22 -9.71 7.89
C THR A 48 -4.24 -8.55 8.06
N ILE A 49 -4.77 -7.35 8.16
CA ILE A 49 -3.99 -6.15 8.43
C ILE A 49 -4.61 -5.42 9.63
N ALA A 50 -3.77 -5.06 10.60
CA ALA A 50 -4.26 -4.27 11.75
C ALA A 50 -4.08 -2.79 11.46
N LEU A 51 -5.18 -2.05 11.46
CA LEU A 51 -5.23 -0.62 11.16
C LEU A 51 -6.08 0.12 12.19
N PRO A 52 -5.75 1.39 12.48
CA PRO A 52 -6.61 2.24 13.30
C PRO A 52 -7.80 2.82 12.52
N TYR A 53 -7.94 2.49 11.25
CA TYR A 53 -8.96 3.03 10.33
C TYR A 53 -9.63 1.90 9.57
N GLU A 54 -10.93 2.03 9.31
CA GLU A 54 -11.62 1.14 8.38
C GLU A 54 -11.28 1.48 6.93
N MET A 55 -11.04 0.46 6.12
CA MET A 55 -10.86 0.60 4.68
C MET A 55 -12.18 0.36 3.95
N GLY A 56 -12.51 1.27 3.05
CA GLY A 56 -13.60 1.11 2.10
C GLY A 56 -13.15 0.30 0.88
N LYS A 57 -14.05 -0.52 0.33
CA LYS A 57 -13.80 -1.20 -0.95
C LYS A 57 -14.14 -0.28 -2.12
N SER A 58 -13.21 -0.13 -3.07
CA SER A 58 -13.44 0.61 -4.31
C SER A 58 -14.39 -0.13 -5.23
N THR A 59 -15.14 0.62 -6.05
CA THR A 59 -15.94 0.06 -7.15
C THR A 59 -15.11 -0.27 -8.39
N LYS A 60 -13.85 0.16 -8.47
CA LYS A 60 -12.92 -0.18 -9.54
C LYS A 60 -12.55 -1.66 -9.42
N ASN A 61 -12.79 -2.43 -10.48
CA ASN A 61 -12.57 -3.87 -10.51
C ASN A 61 -11.57 -4.32 -11.59
N MET A 62 -11.00 -3.37 -12.33
CA MET A 62 -9.95 -3.59 -13.33
C MET A 62 -8.83 -2.58 -13.13
N SER A 63 -7.58 -3.05 -13.10
CA SER A 63 -6.41 -2.18 -13.14
C SER A 63 -6.27 -1.49 -14.50
N ASP A 64 -5.48 -0.43 -14.57
CA ASP A 64 -5.21 0.27 -15.83
C ASP A 64 -4.48 -0.62 -16.84
N ASP A 65 -3.76 -1.62 -16.35
CA ASP A 65 -3.12 -2.65 -17.17
C ASP A 65 -4.05 -3.81 -17.54
N GLY A 66 -5.32 -3.78 -17.12
CA GLY A 66 -6.32 -4.77 -17.47
C GLY A 66 -6.26 -6.07 -16.67
N TYR A 67 -5.77 -6.03 -15.43
CA TYR A 67 -5.92 -7.14 -14.48
C TYR A 67 -7.19 -6.98 -13.65
N PRO A 68 -7.94 -8.06 -13.39
CA PRO A 68 -8.95 -8.04 -12.34
C PRO A 68 -8.32 -7.64 -11.01
N ILE A 69 -8.90 -6.65 -10.32
CA ILE A 69 -8.35 -6.09 -9.09
C ILE A 69 -9.45 -5.81 -8.08
N ASP A 70 -9.19 -6.11 -6.82
CA ASP A 70 -9.93 -5.56 -5.70
C ASP A 70 -9.06 -4.52 -5.00
N ILE A 71 -9.61 -3.33 -4.74
CA ILE A 71 -8.90 -2.24 -4.09
C ILE A 71 -9.65 -1.87 -2.82
N TYR A 72 -8.92 -1.81 -1.72
CA TYR A 72 -9.40 -1.32 -0.43
C TYR A 72 -8.53 -0.16 0.01
N GLY A 73 -9.11 0.87 0.61
CA GLY A 73 -8.32 2.03 1.01
C GLY A 73 -8.98 2.86 2.08
N SER A 74 -8.16 3.62 2.77
CA SER A 74 -8.54 4.67 3.70
C SER A 74 -7.66 5.89 3.51
N VAL A 75 -8.27 7.06 3.56
CA VAL A 75 -7.57 8.35 3.53
C VAL A 75 -7.92 9.09 4.82
N THR A 76 -6.91 9.48 5.57
CA THR A 76 -7.04 10.22 6.82
C THR A 76 -6.18 11.47 6.78
N ASP A 77 -6.26 12.30 7.80
CA ASP A 77 -5.42 13.51 7.92
C ASP A 77 -3.92 13.19 8.03
N HIS A 78 -3.58 11.94 8.42
CA HIS A 78 -2.21 11.53 8.70
C HIS A 78 -1.60 10.62 7.64
N MET A 79 -2.42 9.82 6.95
CA MET A 79 -1.90 8.86 5.97
C MET A 79 -2.97 8.40 4.96
N VAL A 80 -2.46 7.90 3.86
CA VAL A 80 -3.21 7.11 2.88
C VAL A 80 -2.76 5.66 3.00
N ILE A 81 -3.71 4.74 3.05
CA ILE A 81 -3.48 3.31 3.02
C ILE A 81 -4.27 2.74 1.85
N GLU A 82 -3.63 1.90 1.06
CA GLU A 82 -4.27 1.18 -0.03
C GLU A 82 -3.79 -0.27 -0.06
N VAL A 83 -4.72 -1.18 -0.25
CA VAL A 83 -4.47 -2.62 -0.44
C VAL A 83 -5.08 -3.02 -1.77
N GLU A 84 -4.25 -3.51 -2.65
CA GLU A 84 -4.64 -4.02 -3.95
C GLU A 84 -4.42 -5.53 -4.01
N ALA A 85 -5.41 -6.25 -4.51
CA ALA A 85 -5.35 -7.68 -4.78
C ALA A 85 -5.56 -7.92 -6.28
N LEU A 86 -4.47 -8.17 -7.01
CA LEU A 86 -4.49 -8.43 -8.44
C LEU A 86 -4.61 -9.94 -8.70
N ARG A 87 -5.44 -10.29 -9.66
CA ARG A 87 -5.62 -11.67 -10.14
C ARG A 87 -5.24 -11.77 -11.62
N ALA A 88 -4.88 -12.97 -12.06
CA ALA A 88 -4.65 -13.22 -13.48
C ALA A 88 -5.91 -12.90 -14.30
N GLY A 89 -5.74 -12.32 -15.47
CA GLY A 89 -6.80 -12.15 -16.45
C GLY A 89 -6.96 -13.41 -17.31
N GLU A 90 -8.03 -13.48 -18.11
CA GLU A 90 -8.37 -14.64 -18.93
C GLU A 90 -7.20 -15.12 -19.84
N ASN A 91 -6.44 -14.19 -20.41
CA ASN A 91 -5.26 -14.47 -21.25
C ASN A 91 -4.05 -13.64 -20.81
N LYS A 92 -3.98 -13.29 -19.55
CA LYS A 92 -2.96 -12.41 -19.01
C LYS A 92 -2.45 -12.93 -17.68
N PRO A 93 -1.27 -13.57 -17.66
CA PRO A 93 -0.66 -14.03 -16.42
C PRO A 93 -0.32 -12.83 -15.53
N LEU A 94 -0.32 -13.04 -14.21
CA LEU A 94 0.15 -12.03 -13.27
C LEU A 94 1.60 -11.65 -13.56
N PRO A 95 1.99 -10.39 -13.34
CA PRO A 95 3.39 -10.04 -13.29
C PRO A 95 4.07 -10.74 -12.11
N THR A 96 5.33 -10.99 -12.22
CA THR A 96 6.13 -11.40 -11.06
C THR A 96 6.22 -10.25 -10.04
N VAL A 97 6.52 -10.60 -8.79
CA VAL A 97 6.75 -9.61 -7.73
C VAL A 97 7.84 -8.62 -8.15
N ASP A 98 8.95 -9.12 -8.75
CA ASP A 98 10.05 -8.27 -9.19
C ASP A 98 9.65 -7.33 -10.34
N GLU A 99 8.87 -7.80 -11.33
CA GLU A 99 8.35 -6.93 -12.40
C GLU A 99 7.46 -5.82 -11.85
N TYR A 100 6.58 -6.16 -10.89
CA TYR A 100 5.69 -5.19 -10.27
C TYR A 100 6.48 -4.13 -9.48
N VAL A 101 7.40 -4.56 -8.63
CA VAL A 101 8.30 -3.70 -7.86
C VAL A 101 9.16 -2.81 -8.75
N ASN A 102 9.74 -3.36 -9.82
CA ASN A 102 10.57 -2.59 -10.75
C ASN A 102 9.78 -1.50 -11.48
N ARG A 103 8.50 -1.71 -11.76
CA ARG A 103 7.63 -0.64 -12.29
C ARG A 103 7.48 0.49 -11.28
N SER A 104 7.16 0.18 -10.02
CA SER A 104 7.05 1.19 -8.96
C SER A 104 8.36 1.97 -8.79
N LYS A 105 9.51 1.29 -8.76
CA LYS A 105 10.83 1.94 -8.72
C LYS A 105 11.05 2.89 -9.88
N SER A 106 10.70 2.46 -11.09
CA SER A 106 10.84 3.30 -12.29
C SER A 106 10.02 4.60 -12.18
N GLU A 107 8.79 4.52 -11.67
CA GLU A 107 7.96 5.73 -11.52
C GLU A 107 8.52 6.67 -10.44
N PHE A 108 8.94 6.15 -9.29
CA PHE A 108 9.55 6.98 -8.25
C PHE A 108 10.89 7.59 -8.68
N THR A 109 11.70 6.87 -9.46
CA THR A 109 12.94 7.39 -10.03
C THR A 109 12.69 8.60 -10.93
N LYS A 110 11.63 8.58 -11.74
CA LYS A 110 11.27 9.71 -12.62
C LYS A 110 10.94 11.00 -11.89
N ILE A 111 10.48 10.90 -10.66
CA ILE A 111 10.16 12.05 -9.81
C ILE A 111 11.25 12.38 -8.78
N GLY A 112 12.43 11.77 -8.91
CA GLY A 112 13.57 12.01 -8.02
C GLY A 112 13.44 11.37 -6.64
N GLY A 113 12.65 10.32 -6.50
CA GLY A 113 12.50 9.59 -5.25
C GLY A 113 13.77 8.86 -4.83
N THR A 114 14.08 8.89 -3.54
CA THR A 114 15.11 8.04 -2.93
C THR A 114 14.47 6.73 -2.54
N ILE A 115 14.97 5.62 -3.07
CA ILE A 115 14.36 4.29 -2.98
C ILE A 115 15.30 3.36 -2.21
N LYS A 116 14.74 2.66 -1.22
CA LYS A 116 15.35 1.50 -0.57
C LYS A 116 14.47 0.28 -0.85
N GLU A 117 15.07 -0.80 -1.35
CA GLU A 117 14.40 -2.10 -1.55
C GLU A 117 15.00 -3.12 -0.59
N GLU A 118 14.15 -3.94 -0.01
CA GLU A 118 14.55 -5.06 0.82
C GLU A 118 13.56 -6.23 0.69
N SER A 119 14.02 -7.44 1.00
CA SER A 119 13.15 -8.59 1.18
C SER A 119 12.82 -8.72 2.65
N VAL A 120 11.55 -8.84 2.99
CA VAL A 120 11.06 -8.93 4.36
C VAL A 120 10.21 -10.18 4.54
N ALA A 121 10.29 -10.78 5.73
CA ALA A 121 9.36 -11.83 6.12
C ALA A 121 8.12 -11.17 6.73
N LEU A 122 6.95 -11.52 6.21
CA LEU A 122 5.66 -11.29 6.84
C LEU A 122 5.23 -12.56 7.56
N GLU A 123 4.24 -12.47 8.44
CA GLU A 123 3.64 -13.67 8.98
C GLU A 123 2.88 -14.41 7.86
N GLY A 124 3.37 -15.59 7.48
CA GLY A 124 2.81 -16.45 6.43
C GLY A 124 3.31 -16.19 5.01
N ALA A 125 4.13 -15.18 4.73
CA ALA A 125 4.68 -14.94 3.40
C ALA A 125 6.03 -14.21 3.41
N SER A 126 6.71 -14.21 2.26
CA SER A 126 7.85 -13.34 1.99
C SER A 126 7.45 -12.25 1.03
N ALA A 127 7.80 -11.01 1.32
CA ALA A 127 7.48 -9.85 0.51
C ALA A 127 8.73 -9.08 0.06
N LYS A 128 8.60 -8.39 -1.06
CA LYS A 128 9.49 -7.28 -1.42
C LYS A 128 8.93 -6.01 -0.80
N LYS A 129 9.77 -5.26 -0.11
CA LYS A 129 9.42 -3.98 0.46
C LYS A 129 10.17 -2.86 -0.27
N LEU A 130 9.46 -1.81 -0.64
CA LEU A 130 10.03 -0.54 -1.06
C LEU A 130 9.72 0.52 0.00
N ASP A 131 10.75 1.18 0.49
CA ASP A 131 10.63 2.43 1.24
C ASP A 131 11.11 3.57 0.33
N VAL A 132 10.26 4.56 0.11
CA VAL A 132 10.56 5.68 -0.77
C VAL A 132 10.37 7.00 -0.05
N THR A 133 11.32 7.91 -0.24
CA THR A 133 11.17 9.32 0.13
C THR A 133 11.11 10.14 -1.14
N TYR A 134 10.08 10.93 -1.32
CA TYR A 134 9.94 11.80 -2.49
C TYR A 134 9.31 13.14 -2.12
N THR A 135 9.53 14.14 -2.95
CA THR A 135 8.99 15.48 -2.75
C THR A 135 8.09 15.86 -3.92
N THR A 136 6.89 16.33 -3.60
CA THR A 136 5.96 16.87 -4.59
C THR A 136 5.28 18.10 -4.01
N GLN A 137 5.05 19.12 -4.83
CA GLN A 137 4.43 20.38 -4.43
C GLN A 137 5.07 21.02 -3.17
N GLY A 138 6.38 20.87 -3.00
CA GLY A 138 7.12 21.40 -1.85
C GLY A 138 6.98 20.62 -0.55
N GLN A 139 6.25 19.50 -0.55
CA GLN A 139 6.08 18.62 0.61
C GLN A 139 6.79 17.29 0.37
N THR A 140 7.49 16.81 1.38
CA THR A 140 8.16 15.50 1.36
C THR A 140 7.25 14.44 1.98
N PHE A 141 7.19 13.29 1.32
CA PHE A 141 6.40 12.14 1.75
C PHE A 141 7.28 10.92 1.97
N ARG A 142 6.86 10.08 2.90
CA ARG A 142 7.29 8.70 3.07
C ARG A 142 6.25 7.78 2.47
N PHE A 143 6.72 6.84 1.67
CA PHE A 143 5.90 5.82 1.02
C PHE A 143 6.52 4.46 1.32
N SER A 144 5.70 3.51 1.72
CA SER A 144 6.09 2.13 1.90
C SER A 144 5.15 1.23 1.12
N GLN A 145 5.73 0.24 0.44
CA GLN A 145 5.01 -0.71 -0.38
C GLN A 145 5.48 -2.12 -0.05
N TYR A 146 4.54 -3.03 0.17
CA TYR A 146 4.80 -4.47 0.30
C TYR A 146 4.16 -5.18 -0.88
N VAL A 147 4.95 -5.97 -1.60
CA VAL A 147 4.47 -6.77 -2.73
C VAL A 147 4.83 -8.22 -2.51
N PHE A 148 3.84 -9.09 -2.61
CA PHE A 148 4.02 -10.53 -2.50
C PHE A 148 2.95 -11.29 -3.30
N LEU A 149 3.23 -12.56 -3.58
CA LEU A 149 2.30 -13.47 -4.25
C LEU A 149 1.84 -14.52 -3.25
N ASP A 150 0.53 -14.70 -3.15
CA ASP A 150 -0.07 -15.77 -2.35
C ASP A 150 -1.30 -16.34 -3.06
N GLN A 151 -1.39 -17.67 -3.17
CA GLN A 151 -2.52 -18.41 -3.77
C GLN A 151 -3.01 -17.83 -5.12
N GLY A 152 -2.08 -17.42 -5.99
CA GLY A 152 -2.39 -16.84 -7.30
C GLY A 152 -2.95 -15.40 -7.25
N VAL A 153 -2.80 -14.72 -6.13
CA VAL A 153 -3.11 -13.29 -5.95
C VAL A 153 -1.83 -12.52 -5.71
N LEU A 154 -1.59 -11.48 -6.50
CA LEU A 154 -0.51 -10.54 -6.24
C LEU A 154 -1.06 -9.43 -5.35
N TRP A 155 -0.57 -9.39 -4.13
CA TRP A 155 -0.90 -8.37 -3.16
C TRP A 155 0.07 -7.19 -3.26
N ASN A 156 -0.51 -6.00 -3.20
CA ASN A 156 0.20 -4.73 -3.10
C ASN A 156 -0.39 -3.93 -1.94
N ILE A 157 0.37 -3.77 -0.88
CA ILE A 157 -0.04 -2.99 0.30
C ILE A 157 0.81 -1.73 0.34
N VAL A 158 0.15 -0.59 0.28
CA VAL A 158 0.79 0.73 0.23
C VAL A 158 0.30 1.57 1.38
N TYR A 159 1.21 2.29 2.01
CA TYR A 159 0.88 3.40 2.87
C TYR A 159 1.85 4.57 2.67
N GLN A 160 1.29 5.76 2.78
CA GLN A 160 1.99 7.00 2.52
C GLN A 160 1.58 8.05 3.55
N TYR A 161 2.56 8.82 4.02
CA TYR A 161 2.32 9.92 4.97
C TYR A 161 3.32 11.05 4.75
N PRO A 162 2.99 12.30 5.14
CA PRO A 162 3.95 13.40 5.13
C PRO A 162 5.13 13.09 6.04
N GLU A 163 6.37 13.32 5.59
CA GLU A 163 7.58 12.97 6.36
C GLU A 163 7.63 13.60 7.75
N LYS A 164 7.04 14.78 7.92
CA LYS A 164 6.99 15.51 9.19
C LYS A 164 5.82 15.11 10.09
N ASP A 165 4.92 14.24 9.61
CA ASP A 165 3.79 13.76 10.39
C ASP A 165 4.20 12.62 11.32
N GLN A 166 4.35 12.94 12.60
CA GLN A 166 4.75 11.96 13.61
C GLN A 166 3.68 10.89 13.84
N VAL A 167 2.40 11.25 13.70
CA VAL A 167 1.27 10.31 13.83
C VAL A 167 1.32 9.27 12.73
N GLY A 168 1.46 9.70 11.48
CA GLY A 168 1.61 8.80 10.33
C GLY A 168 2.85 7.91 10.47
N ALA A 169 3.97 8.47 10.95
CA ALA A 169 5.19 7.71 11.17
C ALA A 169 5.02 6.60 12.23
N ASP A 170 4.36 6.89 13.35
CA ASP A 170 4.16 5.92 14.43
C ASP A 170 3.15 4.84 14.05
N ILE A 171 2.04 5.21 13.38
CA ILE A 171 1.08 4.24 12.83
C ILE A 171 1.77 3.33 11.80
N SER A 172 2.60 3.90 10.91
CA SER A 172 3.34 3.14 9.89
C SER A 172 4.21 2.04 10.51
N LYS A 173 4.90 2.30 11.61
CA LYS A 173 5.74 1.31 12.31
C LYS A 173 4.91 0.13 12.84
N GLU A 174 3.72 0.41 13.37
CA GLU A 174 2.83 -0.63 13.88
C GLU A 174 2.26 -1.51 12.77
N ILE A 175 1.84 -0.91 11.65
CA ILE A 175 1.30 -1.66 10.51
C ILE A 175 2.32 -2.66 9.96
N GLN A 176 3.59 -2.27 9.87
CA GLN A 176 4.66 -3.12 9.33
C GLN A 176 4.74 -4.50 10.01
N ASN A 177 4.46 -4.56 11.29
CA ASN A 177 4.57 -5.77 12.10
C ASN A 177 3.24 -6.55 12.19
N LYS A 178 2.18 -6.09 11.54
CA LYS A 178 0.82 -6.60 11.70
C LYS A 178 0.15 -6.99 10.39
N ILE A 179 0.93 -7.24 9.35
CA ILE A 179 0.45 -7.84 8.10
C ILE A 179 0.62 -9.35 8.23
N GLN A 180 -0.49 -10.08 8.16
CA GLN A 180 -0.52 -11.54 8.27
C GLN A 180 -1.16 -12.12 7.01
N VAL A 181 -0.55 -13.16 6.46
CA VAL A 181 -1.10 -13.93 5.35
C VAL A 181 -1.62 -15.25 5.89
N THR A 182 -2.92 -15.48 5.75
CA THR A 182 -3.56 -16.67 6.28
C THR A 182 -3.20 -17.87 5.41
N GLN A 183 -2.43 -18.82 5.95
CA GLN A 183 -2.18 -20.08 5.30
C GLN A 183 -3.47 -20.93 5.38
N GLN A 184 -4.14 -21.13 4.24
CA GLN A 184 -5.20 -22.13 4.21
C GLN A 184 -4.57 -23.51 4.44
N LYS A 185 -4.99 -24.20 5.51
CA LYS A 185 -4.62 -25.61 5.68
C LYS A 185 -5.25 -26.37 4.53
N GLU A 186 -4.41 -27.03 3.72
CA GLU A 186 -4.90 -28.05 2.80
C GLU A 186 -5.67 -29.09 3.64
N GLY A 187 -6.98 -29.18 3.40
CA GLY A 187 -7.88 -30.14 4.02
C GLY A 187 -7.86 -31.47 3.29
#